data_0624b23af20b009bf0072aee1afd538e
#
_entry.id   0624b23af20b009bf0072aee1afd538e
#
_cell.length_a   1.000
_cell.length_b   1.000
_cell.length_c   1.000
_cell.angle_alpha   90.00
_cell.angle_beta   90.00
_cell.angle_gamma   90.00
#
_symmetry.space_group_name_H-M   'P 1'
#
loop_
_entity.id
_entity.type
_entity.pdbx_description
1 polymer ?
#
loop_
_entity_poly.entity_id
_entity_poly.type
_entity_poly.pdbx_seq_one_letter_code
_entity_poly.pdbx_strand_id
1 'polypeptide(L)'
;MTSKTLKAVSVAACLGVAGIAATAYAQFHPQNGNVSNQYPGHRDVVPANLQAKTTDPNGPPPNPKQVPFTIPKNVKWEVMLKDEADIAYIYGNPSKPGPYAVMYRWHQGSFSRPHFHDKVRHIVVVSGTWWVSSDTTYNEKRTYPFRAGTLATDEMNAIHWDGSRRGDPEPAVIYLYGEGPVSTVFVDTNGKPLPLKK
;
A
#
# COMPACT_ATOMS: atom_id res chain seq x y z
N MET A 1 -43.05 -22.54 -42.51
CA MET A 1 -43.66 -22.16 -41.20
C MET A 1 -42.63 -22.57 -40.15
N THR A 2 -41.77 -21.82 -39.87
CA THR A 2 -41.52 -20.67 -39.00
C THR A 2 -41.01 -21.13 -37.64
N SER A 3 -39.73 -21.10 -37.56
CA SER A 3 -38.85 -20.69 -36.47
C SER A 3 -39.56 -19.91 -35.32
N LYS A 4 -39.23 -20.34 -34.11
CA LYS A 4 -39.06 -19.45 -32.94
C LYS A 4 -38.74 -20.30 -31.69
N THR A 5 -37.52 -20.64 -31.49
CA THR A 5 -37.04 -20.99 -30.13
C THR A 5 -35.52 -20.89 -30.09
N LEU A 6 -35.02 -19.69 -30.03
CA LEU A 6 -33.61 -19.44 -29.64
C LEU A 6 -33.51 -18.01 -29.14
N LYS A 7 -33.89 -17.77 -27.90
CA LYS A 7 -33.55 -16.51 -27.18
C LYS A 7 -33.91 -16.61 -25.69
N ALA A 8 -33.35 -17.56 -24.97
CA ALA A 8 -33.55 -17.53 -23.52
C ALA A 8 -32.36 -18.08 -22.69
N VAL A 9 -31.20 -18.27 -23.29
CA VAL A 9 -30.06 -18.89 -22.54
C VAL A 9 -28.92 -17.90 -22.22
N SER A 10 -28.93 -16.71 -22.79
CA SER A 10 -27.76 -15.80 -22.68
C SER A 10 -27.80 -14.78 -21.55
N VAL A 11 -28.88 -14.66 -20.77
CA VAL A 11 -29.00 -13.59 -19.75
C VAL A 11 -28.68 -14.10 -18.33
N ALA A 12 -28.81 -15.38 -18.07
CA ALA A 12 -28.59 -15.92 -16.71
C ALA A 12 -27.09 -16.12 -16.37
N ALA A 13 -26.23 -16.29 -17.37
CA ALA A 13 -24.81 -16.52 -17.14
C ALA A 13 -24.00 -15.25 -16.77
N CYS A 14 -24.46 -14.07 -17.22
CA CYS A 14 -23.78 -12.81 -16.92
C CYS A 14 -24.08 -12.25 -15.52
N LEU A 15 -25.22 -12.58 -14.93
CA LEU A 15 -25.56 -12.11 -13.58
C LEU A 15 -24.83 -12.84 -12.47
N GLY A 16 -24.45 -14.11 -12.69
CA GLY A 16 -23.71 -14.91 -11.71
C GLY A 16 -22.25 -14.45 -11.52
N VAL A 17 -21.60 -14.05 -12.61
CA VAL A 17 -20.18 -13.64 -12.58
C VAL A 17 -20.02 -12.25 -11.98
N ALA A 18 -20.96 -11.33 -12.28
CA ALA A 18 -20.94 -10.00 -11.70
C ALA A 18 -21.21 -10.01 -10.19
N GLY A 19 -22.08 -10.90 -9.71
CA GLY A 19 -22.36 -11.06 -8.28
C GLY A 19 -21.16 -11.59 -7.48
N ILE A 20 -20.43 -12.56 -8.02
CA ILE A 20 -19.24 -13.13 -7.34
C ILE A 20 -18.10 -12.10 -7.32
N ALA A 21 -17.88 -11.38 -8.42
CA ALA A 21 -16.86 -10.34 -8.48
C ALA A 21 -17.16 -9.17 -7.53
N ALA A 22 -18.42 -8.74 -7.44
CA ALA A 22 -18.83 -7.68 -6.52
C ALA A 22 -18.72 -8.11 -5.06
N THR A 23 -19.02 -9.38 -4.74
CA THR A 23 -18.91 -9.89 -3.38
C THR A 23 -17.44 -10.04 -2.96
N ALA A 24 -16.58 -10.53 -3.85
CA ALA A 24 -15.15 -10.62 -3.59
C ALA A 24 -14.51 -9.23 -3.46
N TYR A 25 -14.90 -8.27 -4.32
CA TYR A 25 -14.42 -6.90 -4.24
C TYR A 25 -14.85 -6.22 -2.93
N ALA A 26 -16.10 -6.41 -2.51
CA ALA A 26 -16.62 -5.87 -1.26
C ALA A 26 -15.94 -6.46 0.00
N GLN A 27 -15.41 -7.68 -0.07
CA GLN A 27 -14.67 -8.30 1.04
C GLN A 27 -13.27 -7.72 1.21
N PHE A 28 -12.63 -7.24 0.12
CA PHE A 28 -11.28 -6.70 0.16
C PHE A 28 -11.23 -5.16 0.15
N HIS A 29 -12.33 -4.50 -0.19
CA HIS A 29 -12.43 -3.05 -0.21
C HIS A 29 -13.63 -2.63 0.64
N PRO A 30 -13.47 -2.49 1.96
CA PRO A 30 -14.57 -2.00 2.81
C PRO A 30 -14.98 -0.59 2.38
N GLN A 31 -16.18 -0.53 1.82
CA GLN A 31 -16.83 0.70 1.34
C GLN A 31 -17.24 1.57 2.52
N ASN A 32 -16.45 2.15 3.27
CA ASN A 32 -16.68 3.22 4.22
C ASN A 32 -15.76 3.12 5.41
N GLY A 33 -14.92 4.08 5.52
CA GLY A 33 -13.92 4.43 6.51
C GLY A 33 -14.15 4.20 8.01
N ASN A 34 -14.85 3.16 8.41
CA ASN A 34 -15.00 2.79 9.80
C ASN A 34 -14.52 1.35 10.03
N VAL A 35 -13.24 1.14 9.76
CA VAL A 35 -12.57 -0.17 9.92
C VAL A 35 -12.57 -0.63 11.40
N SER A 36 -12.71 0.30 12.34
CA SER A 36 -12.69 0.00 13.78
C SER A 36 -13.87 -0.86 14.27
N ASN A 37 -15.01 -0.85 13.54
CA ASN A 37 -16.19 -1.61 13.92
C ASN A 37 -16.36 -2.94 13.17
N GLN A 38 -15.61 -3.17 12.08
CA GLN A 38 -15.70 -4.42 11.32
C GLN A 38 -14.85 -5.55 11.90
N TYR A 39 -13.88 -5.21 12.74
CA TYR A 39 -13.03 -6.20 13.41
C TYR A 39 -12.98 -5.90 14.90
N PRO A 40 -14.09 -6.16 15.66
CA PRO A 40 -14.08 -6.06 17.11
C PRO A 40 -13.11 -7.14 17.61
N GLY A 41 -11.94 -6.74 18.07
CA GLY A 41 -10.90 -7.65 18.54
C GLY A 41 -9.61 -7.64 17.73
N HIS A 42 -9.47 -6.77 16.75
CA HIS A 42 -8.16 -6.45 16.17
C HIS A 42 -7.35 -5.69 17.24
N ARG A 43 -6.99 -6.41 18.27
CA ARG A 43 -5.81 -6.05 19.05
C ARG A 43 -4.63 -6.39 18.16
N ASP A 44 -3.61 -5.55 18.19
CA ASP A 44 -2.32 -5.74 17.53
C ASP A 44 -1.60 -7.02 18.07
N VAL A 45 -2.29 -8.14 18.05
CA VAL A 45 -1.79 -9.40 18.54
C VAL A 45 -1.54 -10.28 17.33
N VAL A 46 -0.32 -10.20 16.83
CA VAL A 46 0.22 -11.39 16.16
C VAL A 46 -0.09 -12.56 17.10
N PRO A 47 -0.86 -13.56 16.67
CA PRO A 47 -1.23 -14.66 17.54
C PRO A 47 0.00 -15.20 18.24
N ALA A 48 -0.08 -15.42 19.54
CA ALA A 48 1.06 -15.83 20.36
C ALA A 48 1.78 -17.08 19.81
N ASN A 49 1.04 -17.94 19.10
CA ASN A 49 1.60 -19.10 18.38
C ASN A 49 2.48 -18.72 17.17
N LEU A 50 2.29 -17.52 16.60
CA LEU A 50 3.18 -17.00 15.55
C LEU A 50 4.34 -16.19 16.14
N GLN A 51 4.15 -15.52 17.28
CA GLN A 51 5.23 -14.80 17.98
C GLN A 51 6.27 -15.77 18.58
N ALA A 52 5.83 -16.88 19.14
CA ALA A 52 6.72 -17.82 19.85
C ALA A 52 7.63 -18.63 18.92
N LYS A 53 7.31 -18.70 17.61
CA LYS A 53 8.06 -19.55 16.66
C LYS A 53 9.11 -18.81 15.83
N THR A 54 9.20 -17.49 15.96
CA THR A 54 10.13 -16.69 15.15
C THR A 54 11.47 -16.45 15.85
N THR A 55 11.60 -16.80 17.12
CA THR A 55 12.80 -16.46 17.93
C THR A 55 13.81 -17.60 18.09
N ASP A 56 13.39 -18.84 17.80
CA ASP A 56 14.29 -20.01 17.83
C ASP A 56 13.98 -20.93 16.65
N PRO A 57 14.57 -20.68 15.48
CA PRO A 57 14.44 -21.60 14.36
C PRO A 57 15.20 -22.88 14.69
N ASN A 58 14.49 -23.95 15.03
CA ASN A 58 15.05 -25.29 15.26
C ASN A 58 15.67 -25.93 14.00
N GLY A 59 16.01 -25.13 13.01
CA GLY A 59 16.60 -25.58 11.77
C GLY A 59 17.59 -24.60 11.18
N PRO A 60 18.45 -25.05 10.26
CA PRO A 60 19.38 -24.17 9.56
C PRO A 60 18.58 -23.15 8.70
N PRO A 61 19.15 -21.96 8.45
CA PRO A 61 18.55 -20.98 7.54
C PRO A 61 18.37 -21.59 6.15
N PRO A 62 17.37 -21.13 5.38
CA PRO A 62 17.17 -21.59 4.00
C PRO A 62 18.43 -21.39 3.16
N ASN A 63 18.64 -22.28 2.20
CA ASN A 63 19.71 -22.10 1.22
C ASN A 63 19.45 -20.82 0.41
N PRO A 64 20.32 -19.79 0.49
CA PRO A 64 20.08 -18.49 -0.16
C PRO A 64 20.12 -18.54 -1.69
N LYS A 65 20.61 -19.64 -2.28
CA LYS A 65 20.51 -19.85 -3.73
C LYS A 65 19.11 -20.30 -4.18
N GLN A 66 18.33 -20.90 -3.26
CA GLN A 66 16.97 -21.37 -3.53
C GLN A 66 15.92 -20.41 -3.00
N VAL A 67 16.16 -19.83 -1.83
CA VAL A 67 15.29 -18.86 -1.18
C VAL A 67 16.16 -17.67 -0.77
N PRO A 68 16.41 -16.70 -1.68
CA PRO A 68 17.13 -15.47 -1.32
C PRO A 68 16.34 -14.71 -0.26
N PHE A 69 17.03 -14.25 0.78
CA PHE A 69 16.39 -13.47 1.83
C PHE A 69 17.31 -12.36 2.35
N THR A 70 16.67 -11.30 2.86
CA THR A 70 17.37 -10.21 3.53
C THR A 70 16.71 -9.97 4.88
N ILE A 71 17.48 -10.13 5.95
CA ILE A 71 16.98 -9.83 7.30
C ILE A 71 16.96 -8.30 7.53
N PRO A 72 16.10 -7.77 8.41
CA PRO A 72 15.91 -6.31 8.56
C PRO A 72 17.19 -5.50 8.75
N LYS A 73 18.16 -5.98 9.54
CA LYS A 73 19.42 -5.29 9.77
C LYS A 73 20.33 -5.18 8.53
N ASN A 74 20.06 -5.97 7.50
CA ASN A 74 20.86 -6.02 6.26
C ASN A 74 20.17 -5.29 5.10
N VAL A 75 18.99 -4.71 5.31
CA VAL A 75 18.32 -3.87 4.31
C VAL A 75 19.20 -2.67 4.00
N LYS A 76 19.50 -2.48 2.72
CA LYS A 76 20.29 -1.34 2.25
C LYS A 76 19.36 -0.19 1.93
N TRP A 77 19.46 0.86 2.72
CA TRP A 77 18.70 2.08 2.55
C TRP A 77 19.52 3.10 1.77
N GLU A 78 18.87 3.76 0.82
CA GLU A 78 19.37 4.88 0.05
C GLU A 78 18.53 6.11 0.36
N VAL A 79 19.12 7.30 0.33
CA VAL A 79 18.40 8.55 0.55
C VAL A 79 17.43 8.77 -0.62
N MET A 80 16.13 8.83 -0.32
CA MET A 80 15.09 9.18 -1.29
C MET A 80 14.81 10.70 -1.25
N LEU A 81 14.57 11.22 -0.05
CA LEU A 81 14.42 12.65 0.21
C LEU A 81 15.34 12.99 1.38
N LYS A 82 16.25 13.93 1.17
CA LYS A 82 17.26 14.31 2.16
C LYS A 82 16.58 14.66 3.49
N ASP A 83 17.01 14.00 4.56
CA ASP A 83 16.54 14.17 5.94
C ASP A 83 15.05 13.85 6.17
N GLU A 84 14.32 13.34 5.15
CA GLU A 84 12.90 13.09 5.21
C GLU A 84 12.53 11.62 5.00
N ALA A 85 13.11 10.96 3.99
CA ALA A 85 12.77 9.58 3.67
C ALA A 85 13.88 8.83 2.96
N ASP A 86 13.92 7.52 3.20
CA ASP A 86 14.81 6.59 2.53
C ASP A 86 14.03 5.56 1.70
N ILE A 87 14.70 5.00 0.70
CA ILE A 87 14.21 3.91 -0.13
C ILE A 87 15.15 2.70 -0.05
N ALA A 88 14.57 1.50 -0.07
CA ALA A 88 15.30 0.27 -0.29
C ALA A 88 14.69 -0.48 -1.48
N TYR A 89 15.50 -0.79 -2.48
CA TYR A 89 15.08 -1.57 -3.64
C TYR A 89 15.10 -3.06 -3.31
N ILE A 90 13.94 -3.69 -3.30
CA ILE A 90 13.80 -5.13 -3.04
C ILE A 90 13.82 -5.89 -4.36
N TYR A 91 13.12 -5.38 -5.36
CA TYR A 91 13.04 -5.92 -6.70
C TYR A 91 12.70 -4.82 -7.70
N GLY A 92 13.31 -4.85 -8.89
CA GLY A 92 13.02 -3.88 -9.95
C GLY A 92 13.33 -2.43 -9.57
N ASN A 93 12.69 -1.49 -10.29
CA ASN A 93 12.88 -0.06 -10.05
C ASN A 93 11.61 0.70 -10.49
N PRO A 94 11.01 1.54 -9.62
CA PRO A 94 9.79 2.28 -9.95
C PRO A 94 9.94 3.26 -11.14
N SER A 95 11.17 3.63 -11.51
CA SER A 95 11.42 4.53 -12.65
C SER A 95 11.62 3.79 -13.99
N LYS A 96 11.57 2.45 -13.99
CA LYS A 96 11.81 1.62 -15.18
C LYS A 96 10.60 0.75 -15.50
N PRO A 97 10.39 0.36 -16.78
CA PRO A 97 9.34 -0.58 -17.13
C PRO A 97 9.47 -1.90 -16.39
N GLY A 98 8.33 -2.46 -15.98
CA GLY A 98 8.20 -3.76 -15.32
C GLY A 98 7.83 -3.67 -13.84
N PRO A 99 7.58 -4.83 -13.22
CA PRO A 99 7.20 -4.89 -11.82
C PRO A 99 8.33 -4.45 -10.91
N TYR A 100 7.98 -3.79 -9.83
CA TYR A 100 8.93 -3.40 -8.78
C TYR A 100 8.36 -3.65 -7.38
N ALA A 101 9.27 -3.82 -6.44
CA ALA A 101 9.00 -3.84 -5.02
C ALA A 101 10.06 -3.01 -4.30
N VAL A 102 9.63 -2.07 -3.49
CA VAL A 102 10.50 -1.19 -2.70
C VAL A 102 9.99 -1.08 -1.28
N MET A 103 10.85 -0.65 -0.37
CA MET A 103 10.43 -0.18 0.93
C MET A 103 10.74 1.31 1.04
N TYR A 104 9.82 2.09 1.62
CA TYR A 104 10.07 3.46 2.04
C TYR A 104 10.14 3.51 3.56
N ARG A 105 11.03 4.36 4.07
CA ARG A 105 11.14 4.67 5.48
C ARG A 105 10.99 6.18 5.66
N TRP A 106 9.83 6.60 6.17
CA TRP A 106 9.57 7.98 6.52
C TRP A 106 10.17 8.31 7.88
N HIS A 107 11.03 9.31 7.94
CA HIS A 107 11.58 9.81 9.20
C HIS A 107 10.49 10.54 9.98
N GLN A 108 10.57 10.51 11.32
CA GLN A 108 9.55 11.14 12.16
C GLN A 108 9.48 12.65 11.94
N GLY A 109 8.29 13.15 11.64
CA GLY A 109 8.02 14.55 11.33
C GLY A 109 8.14 14.90 9.84
N SER A 110 8.26 13.89 8.97
CA SER A 110 8.38 14.08 7.53
C SER A 110 7.13 13.57 6.81
N PHE A 111 6.68 14.35 5.85
CA PHE A 111 5.49 14.06 5.03
C PHE A 111 5.71 14.48 3.58
N SER A 112 5.14 13.71 2.66
CA SER A 112 4.97 14.13 1.28
C SER A 112 4.01 15.34 1.18
N ARG A 113 4.01 16.01 0.04
CA ARG A 113 2.99 16.99 -0.31
C ARG A 113 1.83 16.29 -1.04
N PRO A 114 0.62 16.89 -1.08
CA PRO A 114 -0.49 16.36 -1.86
C PRO A 114 -0.09 16.07 -3.30
N HIS A 115 -0.32 14.82 -3.72
CA HIS A 115 0.09 14.30 -5.03
C HIS A 115 -0.78 13.12 -5.43
N PHE A 116 -0.64 12.67 -6.66
CA PHE A 116 -1.16 11.39 -7.15
C PHE A 116 -0.12 10.66 -7.98
N HIS A 117 -0.40 9.39 -8.25
CA HIS A 117 0.41 8.56 -9.13
C HIS A 117 -0.39 8.14 -10.36
N ASP A 118 0.29 8.00 -11.49
CA ASP A 118 -0.30 7.55 -12.76
C ASP A 118 -0.49 6.04 -12.86
N LYS A 119 -0.20 5.30 -11.77
CA LYS A 119 -0.36 3.85 -11.67
C LYS A 119 -0.78 3.44 -10.27
N VAL A 120 -1.49 2.33 -10.19
CA VAL A 120 -1.86 1.70 -8.92
C VAL A 120 -0.62 1.18 -8.20
N ARG A 121 -0.56 1.36 -6.89
CA ARG A 121 0.47 0.81 -6.02
C ARG A 121 -0.18 0.13 -4.82
N HIS A 122 0.33 -1.04 -4.46
CA HIS A 122 -0.13 -1.80 -3.30
C HIS A 122 0.87 -1.63 -2.16
N ILE A 123 0.36 -1.36 -0.97
CA ILE A 123 1.15 -1.00 0.19
C ILE A 123 0.84 -1.94 1.35
N VAL A 124 1.90 -2.30 2.09
CA VAL A 124 1.81 -2.93 3.41
C VAL A 124 2.60 -2.08 4.39
N VAL A 125 2.00 -1.69 5.50
CA VAL A 125 2.72 -1.07 6.60
C VAL A 125 3.52 -2.15 7.33
N VAL A 126 4.84 -2.03 7.31
CA VAL A 126 5.76 -3.03 7.88
C VAL A 126 6.04 -2.73 9.37
N SER A 127 6.32 -1.46 9.70
CA SER A 127 6.54 -1.01 11.08
C SER A 127 6.18 0.45 11.25
N GLY A 128 6.04 0.89 12.49
CA GLY A 128 5.66 2.25 12.84
C GLY A 128 4.21 2.57 12.52
N THR A 129 3.92 3.86 12.39
CA THR A 129 2.61 4.38 12.01
C THR A 129 2.75 5.21 10.75
N TRP A 130 2.17 4.75 9.66
CA TRP A 130 2.08 5.49 8.42
C TRP A 130 0.82 6.36 8.44
N TRP A 131 1.01 7.68 8.43
CA TRP A 131 -0.06 8.65 8.49
C TRP A 131 -0.44 9.10 7.10
N VAL A 132 -1.71 8.99 6.74
CA VAL A 132 -2.21 9.21 5.38
C VAL A 132 -3.38 10.19 5.38
N SER A 133 -3.46 11.01 4.36
CA SER A 133 -4.62 11.86 4.06
C SER A 133 -4.93 11.84 2.57
N SER A 134 -6.19 11.91 2.21
CA SER A 134 -6.69 12.13 0.84
C SER A 134 -7.11 13.58 0.59
N ASP A 135 -6.75 14.50 1.46
CA ASP A 135 -7.06 15.93 1.32
C ASP A 135 -6.07 16.61 0.35
N THR A 136 -6.54 17.58 -0.41
CA THR A 136 -5.68 18.45 -1.24
C THR A 136 -4.93 19.50 -0.43
N THR A 137 -5.34 19.75 0.81
CA THR A 137 -4.72 20.71 1.71
C THR A 137 -3.85 20.01 2.74
N TYR A 138 -2.56 20.34 2.74
CA TYR A 138 -1.62 19.80 3.73
C TYR A 138 -1.99 20.25 5.14
N ASN A 139 -2.32 19.30 6.00
CA ASN A 139 -2.58 19.53 7.42
C ASN A 139 -2.38 18.22 8.20
N GLU A 140 -1.24 18.06 8.87
CA GLU A 140 -0.88 16.84 9.60
C GLU A 140 -1.94 16.39 10.62
N LYS A 141 -2.73 17.31 11.19
CA LYS A 141 -3.82 16.98 12.11
C LYS A 141 -4.98 16.24 11.43
N ARG A 142 -5.05 16.28 10.09
CA ARG A 142 -6.09 15.63 9.28
C ARG A 142 -5.60 14.34 8.62
N THR A 143 -4.56 13.73 9.14
CA THR A 143 -4.09 12.42 8.71
C THR A 143 -4.69 11.31 9.55
N TYR A 144 -4.88 10.15 8.93
CA TYR A 144 -5.36 8.92 9.58
C TYR A 144 -4.20 7.94 9.77
N PRO A 145 -4.09 7.27 10.96
CA PRO A 145 -2.98 6.35 11.23
C PRO A 145 -3.24 4.96 10.64
N PHE A 146 -2.32 4.50 9.82
CA PHE A 146 -2.21 3.11 9.41
C PHE A 146 -1.05 2.45 10.16
N ARG A 147 -1.35 1.46 10.98
CA ARG A 147 -0.35 0.75 11.79
C ARG A 147 0.20 -0.46 11.05
N ALA A 148 1.30 -1.03 11.57
CA ALA A 148 1.90 -2.24 11.04
C ALA A 148 0.85 -3.34 10.80
N GLY A 149 0.94 -4.00 9.63
CA GLY A 149 -0.04 -4.97 9.14
C GLY A 149 -1.20 -4.38 8.33
N THR A 150 -1.36 -3.06 8.25
CA THR A 150 -2.36 -2.44 7.39
C THR A 150 -2.01 -2.66 5.91
N LEU A 151 -3.02 -3.05 5.14
CA LEU A 151 -2.96 -3.13 3.67
C LEU A 151 -3.67 -1.91 3.09
N ALA A 152 -3.04 -1.24 2.13
CA ALA A 152 -3.60 -0.09 1.44
C ALA A 152 -3.33 -0.17 -0.05
N THR A 153 -4.05 0.63 -0.82
CA THR A 153 -3.83 0.79 -2.26
C THR A 153 -3.87 2.28 -2.59
N ASP A 154 -2.82 2.76 -3.25
CA ASP A 154 -2.87 4.04 -3.93
C ASP A 154 -3.52 3.82 -5.29
N GLU A 155 -4.75 4.23 -5.42
CA GLU A 155 -5.47 4.17 -6.69
C GLU A 155 -4.88 5.15 -7.70
N MET A 156 -4.91 4.78 -8.96
CA MET A 156 -4.41 5.62 -10.05
C MET A 156 -5.13 6.98 -10.06
N ASN A 157 -4.36 8.06 -10.10
CA ASN A 157 -4.82 9.45 -10.08
C ASN A 157 -5.59 9.87 -8.81
N ALA A 158 -5.60 9.06 -7.76
CA ALA A 158 -6.19 9.42 -6.49
C ALA A 158 -5.22 10.29 -5.68
N ILE A 159 -5.67 11.49 -5.31
CA ILE A 159 -4.85 12.43 -4.53
C ILE A 159 -4.69 11.92 -3.11
N HIS A 160 -3.46 11.93 -2.64
CA HIS A 160 -3.11 11.61 -1.25
C HIS A 160 -1.81 12.31 -0.86
N TRP A 161 -1.47 12.22 0.41
CA TRP A 161 -0.17 12.55 0.97
C TRP A 161 0.01 11.80 2.28
N ASP A 162 1.25 11.55 2.66
CA ASP A 162 1.57 10.56 3.67
C ASP A 162 2.93 10.83 4.32
N GLY A 163 3.18 10.17 5.46
CA GLY A 163 4.43 10.31 6.17
C GLY A 163 4.40 9.73 7.58
N SER A 164 5.24 10.27 8.45
CA SER A 164 5.36 9.90 9.87
C SER A 164 5.34 11.15 10.74
N ARG A 165 4.55 11.13 11.83
CA ARG A 165 4.44 12.28 12.72
C ARG A 165 5.66 12.45 13.62
N ARG A 166 5.97 13.69 13.92
CA ARG A 166 6.95 14.01 14.96
C ARG A 166 6.42 13.52 16.31
N GLY A 167 7.24 12.73 17.00
CA GLY A 167 6.85 12.13 18.29
C GLY A 167 6.32 10.71 18.18
N ASP A 168 6.16 10.15 16.98
CA ASP A 168 5.98 8.70 16.82
C ASP A 168 7.20 7.97 17.43
N PRO A 169 7.02 6.78 18.01
CA PRO A 169 8.11 6.06 18.67
C PRO A 169 9.20 5.60 17.69
N GLU A 170 8.85 5.41 16.42
CA GLU A 170 9.75 4.93 15.37
C GLU A 170 9.35 5.47 13.99
N PRO A 171 10.24 5.46 12.99
CA PRO A 171 9.93 5.78 11.61
C PRO A 171 8.84 4.87 11.05
N ALA A 172 8.02 5.39 10.14
CA ALA A 172 7.09 4.55 9.39
C ALA A 172 7.80 3.84 8.26
N VAL A 173 7.73 2.51 8.24
CA VAL A 173 8.25 1.68 7.15
C VAL A 173 7.10 1.05 6.41
N ILE A 174 7.02 1.29 5.11
CA ILE A 174 6.03 0.70 4.21
C ILE A 174 6.72 -0.10 3.11
N TYR A 175 6.11 -1.21 2.71
CA TYR A 175 6.49 -1.98 1.53
C TYR A 175 5.52 -1.64 0.40
N LEU A 176 6.02 -1.31 -0.78
CA LEU A 176 5.25 -0.99 -1.96
C LEU A 176 5.56 -1.98 -3.08
N TYR A 177 4.50 -2.38 -3.77
CA TYR A 177 4.56 -3.15 -5.01
C TYR A 177 3.75 -2.45 -6.09
N GLY A 178 4.26 -2.41 -7.30
CA GLY A 178 3.59 -1.80 -8.45
C GLY A 178 4.27 -2.14 -9.77
N GLU A 179 3.78 -1.50 -10.82
CA GLU A 179 4.30 -1.58 -12.18
C GLU A 179 4.93 -0.25 -12.57
N GLY A 180 6.18 -0.27 -12.99
CA GLY A 180 6.89 0.93 -13.45
C GLY A 180 6.86 1.13 -14.97
N PRO A 181 7.23 2.29 -15.47
CA PRO A 181 7.56 3.48 -14.71
C PRO A 181 6.32 4.09 -14.05
N VAL A 182 6.49 4.61 -12.83
CA VAL A 182 5.44 5.33 -12.12
C VAL A 182 5.87 6.78 -11.90
N SER A 183 4.93 7.71 -12.15
CA SER A 183 5.13 9.14 -11.94
C SER A 183 4.47 9.61 -10.65
N THR A 184 5.04 10.65 -10.04
CA THR A 184 4.44 11.40 -8.94
C THR A 184 4.11 12.79 -9.43
N VAL A 185 2.84 13.18 -9.34
CA VAL A 185 2.35 14.49 -9.79
C VAL A 185 1.83 15.27 -8.59
N PHE A 186 2.55 16.29 -8.18
CA PHE A 186 2.13 17.17 -7.09
C PHE A 186 0.97 18.08 -7.51
N VAL A 187 0.09 18.40 -6.57
CA VAL A 187 -1.11 19.21 -6.83
C VAL A 187 -1.19 20.42 -5.91
N ASP A 188 -1.94 21.43 -6.35
CA ASP A 188 -2.33 22.58 -5.53
C ASP A 188 -3.53 22.24 -4.63
N THR A 189 -3.99 23.19 -3.84
CA THR A 189 -5.11 23.04 -2.91
C THR A 189 -6.47 22.78 -3.59
N ASN A 190 -6.55 23.00 -4.90
CA ASN A 190 -7.74 22.67 -5.71
C ASN A 190 -7.59 21.31 -6.41
N GLY A 191 -6.51 20.57 -6.15
CA GLY A 191 -6.22 19.29 -6.80
C GLY A 191 -5.65 19.42 -8.22
N LYS A 192 -5.29 20.62 -8.65
CA LYS A 192 -4.72 20.84 -9.99
C LYS A 192 -3.23 20.52 -10.01
N PRO A 193 -2.74 19.79 -11.02
CA PRO A 193 -1.31 19.50 -11.17
C PRO A 193 -0.43 20.75 -11.14
N LEU A 194 0.63 20.69 -10.35
CA LEU A 194 1.65 21.72 -10.33
C LEU A 194 2.63 21.52 -11.50
N PRO A 195 3.18 22.59 -12.09
CA PRO A 195 4.20 22.48 -13.11
C PRO A 195 5.45 21.76 -12.55
N LEU A 196 6.03 20.90 -13.36
CA LEU A 196 7.32 20.28 -13.02
C LEU A 196 8.36 21.38 -12.83
N LYS A 197 9.00 21.41 -11.67
CA LYS A 197 10.18 22.28 -11.48
C LYS A 197 11.28 21.75 -12.43
N LYS A 198 11.68 22.62 -13.33
CA LYS A 198 12.85 22.38 -14.19
C LYS A 198 14.15 22.40 -13.37
#